data_6c478e89e6c5824ae7ebae8ac573c165
#
_entry.id   6c478e89e6c5824ae7ebae8ac573c165
#
_cell.length_a   1.000
_cell.length_b   1.000
_cell.length_c   1.000
_cell.angle_alpha   90.00
_cell.angle_beta   90.00
_cell.angle_gamma   90.00
#
_symmetry.space_group_name_H-M   'P 1'
#
loop_
_entity.id
_entity.type
_entity.pdbx_description
1 polymer ?
#
loop_
_entity_poly.entity_id
_entity_poly.type
_entity_poly.pdbx_seq_one_letter_code
_entity_poly.pdbx_strand_id
1 'polypeptide(L)'
;MNLKTKGEVVAKVGNSIIKGIEVEEVIKLLNRAYADEWLAYYQYYIEEKVITGIMSKSAVTELNEHAQDELRHADMISNRIMQLGGTPLLNPKEWFTYTNCGYEEPNSFDVLAILEDAIKGEQCAIKTYSDLAELTKNKDIVTYDLVSQILADEVEHEEDLQALYDDINDFINDIRKNIKE
;
A
#
# COMPACT_ATOMS: atom_id res chain seq x y z
N MET A 1 -37.75 -12.82 -2.77
CA MET A 1 -36.86 -13.79 -3.44
C MET A 1 -35.95 -14.34 -2.38
N ASN A 2 -36.17 -15.58 -1.91
CA ASN A 2 -35.44 -16.15 -0.78
C ASN A 2 -34.02 -16.44 -1.18
N LEU A 3 -33.07 -15.73 -0.57
CA LEU A 3 -31.65 -16.08 -0.58
C LEU A 3 -31.52 -17.46 0.08
N LYS A 4 -31.10 -18.45 -0.71
CA LYS A 4 -30.74 -19.78 -0.20
C LYS A 4 -29.68 -19.59 0.89
N THR A 5 -29.98 -20.04 2.10
CA THR A 5 -28.98 -20.24 3.15
C THR A 5 -27.88 -21.12 2.57
N LYS A 6 -26.66 -20.56 2.46
CA LYS A 6 -25.46 -21.34 2.16
C LYS A 6 -25.37 -22.42 3.23
N GLY A 7 -25.22 -23.68 2.80
CA GLY A 7 -24.97 -24.80 3.70
C GLY A 7 -23.81 -24.50 4.64
N GLU A 8 -23.78 -25.16 5.80
CA GLU A 8 -22.70 -25.05 6.79
C GLU A 8 -21.35 -25.08 6.07
N VAL A 9 -20.68 -23.96 6.09
CA VAL A 9 -19.30 -23.87 5.60
C VAL A 9 -18.48 -24.64 6.64
N VAL A 10 -17.99 -25.82 6.27
CA VAL A 10 -17.02 -26.55 7.10
C VAL A 10 -15.88 -25.58 7.39
N ALA A 11 -15.71 -25.25 8.68
CA ALA A 11 -14.68 -24.32 9.10
C ALA A 11 -13.32 -24.81 8.56
N LYS A 12 -12.64 -23.95 7.79
CA LYS A 12 -11.32 -24.31 7.24
C LYS A 12 -10.37 -24.56 8.42
N VAL A 13 -9.62 -25.66 8.37
CA VAL A 13 -8.61 -25.99 9.40
C VAL A 13 -7.65 -24.83 9.64
N GLY A 14 -7.30 -24.09 8.59
CA GLY A 14 -6.48 -22.90 8.69
C GLY A 14 -6.99 -21.81 9.63
N ASN A 15 -8.30 -21.70 9.83
CA ASN A 15 -8.87 -20.73 10.78
C ASN A 15 -8.78 -21.22 12.23
N SER A 16 -8.64 -22.53 12.46
CA SER A 16 -8.52 -23.09 13.82
C SER A 16 -7.19 -22.77 14.52
N ILE A 17 -6.20 -22.31 13.78
CA ILE A 17 -4.91 -21.86 14.35
C ILE A 17 -4.97 -20.42 14.87
N ILE A 18 -5.99 -19.64 14.48
CA ILE A 18 -6.17 -18.25 14.90
C ILE A 18 -6.70 -18.24 16.33
N LYS A 19 -6.06 -17.47 17.21
CA LYS A 19 -6.39 -17.41 18.64
C LYS A 19 -6.37 -15.99 19.17
N GLY A 20 -7.38 -15.63 19.95
CA GLY A 20 -7.40 -14.34 20.65
C GLY A 20 -7.63 -13.13 19.76
N ILE A 21 -8.19 -13.35 18.55
CA ILE A 21 -8.68 -12.33 17.64
C ILE A 21 -9.85 -12.90 16.82
N GLU A 22 -10.83 -12.08 16.54
CA GLU A 22 -11.96 -12.47 15.70
C GLU A 22 -11.57 -12.40 14.21
N VAL A 23 -11.89 -13.47 13.47
CA VAL A 23 -11.53 -13.59 12.04
C VAL A 23 -12.17 -12.46 11.22
N GLU A 24 -13.40 -12.06 11.55
CA GLU A 24 -14.13 -10.98 10.93
C GLU A 24 -13.42 -9.62 11.09
N GLU A 25 -12.76 -9.39 12.23
CA GLU A 25 -11.96 -8.19 12.46
C GLU A 25 -10.73 -8.16 11.55
N VAL A 26 -10.02 -9.29 11.43
CA VAL A 26 -8.87 -9.43 10.54
C VAL A 26 -9.29 -9.18 9.08
N ILE A 27 -10.39 -9.81 8.62
CA ILE A 27 -10.92 -9.61 7.27
C ILE A 27 -11.27 -8.13 7.01
N LYS A 28 -11.87 -7.46 7.98
CA LYS A 28 -12.22 -6.03 7.87
C LYS A 28 -10.99 -5.16 7.68
N LEU A 29 -9.95 -5.40 8.47
CA LEU A 29 -8.70 -4.63 8.41
C LEU A 29 -7.91 -4.93 7.14
N LEU A 30 -7.86 -6.20 6.71
CA LEU A 30 -7.26 -6.57 5.42
C LEU A 30 -8.00 -5.94 4.23
N ASN A 31 -9.34 -5.80 4.28
CA ASN A 31 -10.08 -5.09 3.24
C ASN A 31 -9.73 -3.59 3.20
N ARG A 32 -9.39 -2.98 4.32
CA ARG A 32 -8.91 -1.60 4.34
C ARG A 32 -7.53 -1.48 3.70
N ALA A 33 -6.60 -2.35 4.09
CA ALA A 33 -5.29 -2.43 3.45
C ALA A 33 -5.41 -2.73 1.94
N TYR A 34 -6.29 -3.65 1.54
CA TYR A 34 -6.58 -3.91 0.12
C TYR A 34 -7.04 -2.68 -0.65
N ALA A 35 -7.80 -1.80 -0.01
CA ALA A 35 -8.19 -0.53 -0.61
C ALA A 35 -7.00 0.43 -0.75
N ASP A 36 -6.11 0.46 0.25
CA ASP A 36 -4.88 1.25 0.21
C ASP A 36 -4.00 0.83 -0.97
N GLU A 37 -3.75 -0.46 -1.18
CA GLU A 37 -2.92 -0.97 -2.28
C GLU A 37 -3.46 -0.58 -3.66
N TRP A 38 -4.77 -0.71 -3.88
CA TRP A 38 -5.36 -0.31 -5.16
C TRP A 38 -5.26 1.18 -5.41
N LEU A 39 -5.37 2.00 -4.38
CA LEU A 39 -5.23 3.45 -4.49
C LEU A 39 -3.76 3.84 -4.67
N ALA A 40 -2.83 3.21 -3.97
CA ALA A 40 -1.39 3.40 -4.12
C ALA A 40 -0.92 2.98 -5.53
N TYR A 41 -1.35 1.80 -6.02
CA TYR A 41 -1.09 1.39 -7.39
C TYR A 41 -1.51 2.46 -8.40
N TYR A 42 -2.75 2.96 -8.28
CA TYR A 42 -3.24 3.96 -9.22
C TYR A 42 -2.53 5.29 -9.05
N GLN A 43 -2.18 5.67 -7.83
CA GLN A 43 -1.40 6.87 -7.53
C GLN A 43 -0.07 6.83 -8.29
N TYR A 44 0.74 5.80 -8.11
CA TYR A 44 2.02 5.64 -8.78
C TYR A 44 1.89 5.53 -10.30
N TYR A 45 0.90 4.76 -10.77
CA TYR A 45 0.62 4.62 -12.19
C TYR A 45 0.31 5.96 -12.88
N ILE A 46 -0.47 6.85 -12.26
CA ILE A 46 -0.80 8.13 -12.88
C ILE A 46 0.32 9.15 -12.72
N GLU A 47 1.02 9.13 -11.60
CA GLU A 47 2.15 10.02 -11.32
C GLU A 47 3.30 9.80 -12.29
N GLU A 48 3.66 8.56 -12.62
CA GLU A 48 4.68 8.26 -13.64
C GLU A 48 4.36 8.84 -15.02
N LYS A 49 3.07 9.06 -15.34
CA LYS A 49 2.63 9.62 -16.64
C LYS A 49 2.69 11.14 -16.68
N VAL A 50 2.53 11.79 -15.53
CA VAL A 50 2.40 13.26 -15.48
C VAL A 50 3.65 13.96 -14.94
N ILE A 51 4.54 13.23 -14.26
CA ILE A 51 5.75 13.75 -13.62
C ILE A 51 6.66 14.50 -14.60
N THR A 52 7.18 15.65 -14.18
CA THR A 52 8.08 16.51 -14.95
C THR A 52 9.24 17.01 -14.09
N GLY A 53 10.26 17.54 -14.71
CA GLY A 53 11.39 18.15 -14.01
C GLY A 53 12.69 17.40 -14.19
N ILE A 54 13.71 17.86 -13.46
CA ILE A 54 15.05 17.27 -13.47
C ILE A 54 15.00 15.86 -12.88
N MET A 55 15.63 14.91 -13.56
CA MET A 55 15.70 13.50 -13.15
C MET A 55 14.33 12.78 -13.05
N SER A 56 13.27 13.36 -13.62
CA SER A 56 11.94 12.72 -13.64
C SER A 56 11.95 11.29 -14.21
N LYS A 57 12.90 10.97 -15.09
CA LYS A 57 13.01 9.60 -15.64
C LYS A 57 13.47 8.57 -14.60
N SER A 58 14.30 8.95 -13.63
CA SER A 58 14.67 8.08 -12.53
C SER A 58 13.45 7.86 -11.63
N ALA A 59 12.73 8.92 -11.29
CA ALA A 59 11.50 8.82 -10.52
C ALA A 59 10.42 7.96 -11.21
N VAL A 60 10.28 8.05 -12.54
CA VAL A 60 9.39 7.16 -13.32
C VAL A 60 9.75 5.69 -13.13
N THR A 61 11.04 5.36 -13.04
CA THR A 61 11.47 3.97 -12.84
C THR A 61 11.02 3.48 -11.46
N GLU A 62 11.32 4.22 -10.40
CA GLU A 62 10.92 3.88 -9.03
C GLU A 62 9.38 3.78 -8.90
N LEU A 63 8.65 4.80 -9.35
CA LEU A 63 7.18 4.79 -9.28
C LEU A 63 6.56 3.61 -10.05
N ASN A 64 7.18 3.18 -11.16
CA ASN A 64 6.71 2.00 -11.88
C ASN A 64 7.00 0.70 -11.14
N GLU A 65 8.18 0.56 -10.54
CA GLU A 65 8.56 -0.61 -9.75
C GLU A 65 7.63 -0.72 -8.52
N HIS A 66 7.43 0.36 -7.77
CA HIS A 66 6.51 0.40 -6.63
C HIS A 66 5.07 0.08 -7.06
N ALA A 67 4.57 0.65 -8.17
CA ALA A 67 3.25 0.30 -8.68
C ALA A 67 3.06 -1.22 -8.92
N GLN A 68 4.09 -1.93 -9.40
CA GLN A 68 4.00 -3.38 -9.56
C GLN A 68 3.97 -4.12 -8.23
N ASP A 69 4.68 -3.61 -7.23
CA ASP A 69 4.65 -4.17 -5.89
C ASP A 69 3.30 -3.96 -5.21
N GLU A 70 2.65 -2.79 -5.35
CA GLU A 70 1.29 -2.57 -4.83
C GLU A 70 0.26 -3.54 -5.43
N LEU A 71 0.36 -3.84 -6.73
CA LEU A 71 -0.48 -4.88 -7.33
C LEU A 71 -0.23 -6.26 -6.72
N ARG A 72 1.02 -6.59 -6.45
CA ARG A 72 1.40 -7.83 -5.79
C ARG A 72 0.87 -7.88 -4.36
N HIS A 73 0.98 -6.79 -3.60
CA HIS A 73 0.44 -6.66 -2.25
C HIS A 73 -1.08 -6.83 -2.25
N ALA A 74 -1.79 -6.16 -3.16
CA ALA A 74 -3.24 -6.33 -3.32
C ALA A 74 -3.63 -7.79 -3.59
N ASP A 75 -2.88 -8.52 -4.42
CA ASP A 75 -3.12 -9.95 -4.68
C ASP A 75 -2.88 -10.79 -3.42
N MET A 76 -1.78 -10.56 -2.70
CA MET A 76 -1.46 -11.26 -1.44
C MET A 76 -2.57 -11.07 -0.41
N ILE A 77 -3.05 -9.84 -0.22
CA ILE A 77 -4.11 -9.52 0.74
C ILE A 77 -5.44 -10.16 0.33
N SER A 78 -5.83 -10.04 -0.94
CA SER A 78 -7.07 -10.62 -1.44
C SER A 78 -7.11 -12.13 -1.25
N ASN A 79 -5.99 -12.81 -1.54
CA ASN A 79 -5.84 -14.24 -1.32
C ASN A 79 -5.98 -14.60 0.18
N ARG A 80 -5.41 -13.78 1.09
CA ARG A 80 -5.57 -14.01 2.52
C ARG A 80 -7.01 -13.82 2.98
N ILE A 81 -7.70 -12.78 2.53
CA ILE A 81 -9.12 -12.56 2.80
C ILE A 81 -9.94 -13.80 2.38
N MET A 82 -9.71 -14.33 1.20
CA MET A 82 -10.39 -15.54 0.71
C MET A 82 -10.05 -16.79 1.52
N GLN A 83 -8.81 -16.94 1.98
CA GLN A 83 -8.41 -18.03 2.85
C GLN A 83 -9.14 -17.97 4.19
N LEU A 84 -9.34 -16.79 4.75
CA LEU A 84 -10.10 -16.55 5.98
C LEU A 84 -11.61 -16.79 5.81
N GLY A 85 -12.11 -16.92 4.59
CA GLY A 85 -13.52 -17.10 4.25
C GLY A 85 -14.27 -15.79 4.00
N GLY A 86 -13.55 -14.67 3.94
CA GLY A 86 -14.06 -13.36 3.59
C GLY A 86 -14.21 -13.15 2.08
N THR A 87 -14.58 -11.93 1.72
CA THR A 87 -14.67 -11.47 0.33
C THR A 87 -13.94 -10.14 0.23
N PRO A 88 -12.97 -9.99 -0.68
CA PRO A 88 -12.36 -8.69 -0.97
C PRO A 88 -13.40 -7.70 -1.46
N LEU A 89 -13.12 -6.39 -1.30
CA LEU A 89 -13.99 -5.34 -1.83
C LEU A 89 -14.22 -5.55 -3.34
N LEU A 90 -15.48 -5.70 -3.74
CA LEU A 90 -15.85 -6.01 -5.13
C LEU A 90 -16.04 -4.77 -5.99
N ASN A 91 -16.27 -3.62 -5.38
CA ASN A 91 -16.59 -2.38 -6.07
C ASN A 91 -15.46 -1.35 -5.84
N PRO A 92 -14.76 -0.93 -6.89
CA PRO A 92 -13.68 0.07 -6.75
C PRO A 92 -14.09 1.39 -6.07
N LYS A 93 -15.37 1.75 -6.12
CA LYS A 93 -15.87 2.95 -5.41
C LYS A 93 -15.77 2.82 -3.90
N GLU A 94 -15.74 1.60 -3.39
CA GLU A 94 -15.61 1.35 -1.94
C GLU A 94 -14.19 1.60 -1.44
N TRP A 95 -13.16 1.55 -2.30
CA TRP A 95 -11.77 1.83 -1.91
C TRP A 95 -11.65 3.20 -1.23
N PHE A 96 -12.27 4.24 -1.81
CA PHE A 96 -12.27 5.59 -1.22
C PHE A 96 -12.97 5.70 0.14
N THR A 97 -13.80 4.72 0.49
CA THR A 97 -14.52 4.69 1.77
C THR A 97 -13.76 3.90 2.83
N TYR A 98 -13.09 2.83 2.40
CA TYR A 98 -12.44 1.87 3.31
C TYR A 98 -10.96 2.15 3.54
N THR A 99 -10.30 2.85 2.65
CA THR A 99 -8.86 3.17 2.75
C THR A 99 -8.48 3.73 4.13
N ASN A 100 -7.26 3.43 4.58
CA ASN A 100 -6.62 4.07 5.73
C ASN A 100 -5.90 5.35 5.32
N CYS A 101 -5.26 5.33 4.13
CA CYS A 101 -4.33 6.35 3.66
C CYS A 101 -4.97 7.39 2.74
N GLY A 102 -6.11 7.05 2.14
CA GLY A 102 -6.80 7.96 1.21
C GLY A 102 -6.18 7.92 -0.19
N TYR A 103 -6.58 8.87 -0.99
CA TYR A 103 -6.05 9.16 -2.32
C TYR A 103 -6.12 10.67 -2.52
N GLU A 104 -5.01 11.27 -2.90
CA GLU A 104 -4.93 12.68 -3.22
C GLU A 104 -4.49 12.86 -4.67
N GLU A 105 -5.25 13.63 -5.44
CA GLU A 105 -4.90 14.00 -6.80
C GLU A 105 -3.66 14.90 -6.76
N PRO A 106 -2.60 14.63 -7.58
CA PRO A 106 -1.39 15.44 -7.57
C PRO A 106 -1.68 16.92 -7.85
N ASN A 107 -1.31 17.79 -6.94
CA ASN A 107 -1.46 19.23 -7.09
C ASN A 107 -0.36 19.88 -7.95
N SER A 108 0.75 19.17 -8.14
CA SER A 108 1.90 19.56 -8.93
C SER A 108 2.47 18.34 -9.64
N PHE A 109 3.01 18.55 -10.84
CA PHE A 109 3.70 17.49 -11.59
C PHE A 109 5.23 17.60 -11.47
N ASP A 110 5.73 18.52 -10.66
CA ASP A 110 7.17 18.63 -10.37
C ASP A 110 7.65 17.39 -9.61
N VAL A 111 8.82 16.87 -10.00
CA VAL A 111 9.37 15.63 -9.46
C VAL A 111 9.50 15.65 -7.94
N LEU A 112 9.92 16.75 -7.33
CA LEU A 112 10.06 16.81 -5.87
C LEU A 112 8.69 16.79 -5.18
N ALA A 113 7.67 17.43 -5.76
CA ALA A 113 6.32 17.41 -5.20
C ALA A 113 5.71 16.01 -5.27
N ILE A 114 5.87 15.32 -6.41
CA ILE A 114 5.41 13.93 -6.58
C ILE A 114 6.10 13.00 -5.58
N LEU A 115 7.43 13.07 -5.46
CA LEU A 115 8.17 12.23 -4.51
C LEU A 115 7.79 12.52 -3.05
N GLU A 116 7.56 13.78 -2.70
CA GLU A 116 7.10 14.16 -1.35
C GLU A 116 5.73 13.56 -1.03
N ASP A 117 4.81 13.55 -1.99
CA ASP A 117 3.47 12.98 -1.80
C ASP A 117 3.54 11.44 -1.76
N ALA A 118 4.37 10.81 -2.58
CA ALA A 118 4.64 9.38 -2.56
C ALA A 118 5.22 8.94 -1.20
N ILE A 119 6.25 9.60 -0.68
CA ILE A 119 6.83 9.31 0.65
C ILE A 119 5.77 9.37 1.75
N LYS A 120 4.86 10.34 1.73
CA LYS A 120 3.75 10.40 2.70
C LYS A 120 2.81 9.20 2.58
N GLY A 121 2.58 8.71 1.37
CA GLY A 121 1.83 7.49 1.10
C GLY A 121 2.46 6.29 1.78
N GLU A 122 3.77 6.08 1.56
CA GLU A 122 4.52 4.97 2.19
C GLU A 122 4.51 5.06 3.72
N GLN A 123 4.69 6.24 4.29
CA GLN A 123 4.62 6.43 5.74
C GLN A 123 3.26 6.02 6.32
N CYS A 124 2.17 6.23 5.57
CA CYS A 124 0.86 5.75 5.97
C CYS A 124 0.75 4.22 5.82
N ALA A 125 1.26 3.64 4.74
CA ALA A 125 1.29 2.19 4.52
C ALA A 125 2.10 1.48 5.62
N ILE A 126 3.31 1.96 5.92
CA ILE A 126 4.15 1.47 7.01
C ILE A 126 3.38 1.44 8.33
N LYS A 127 2.67 2.52 8.66
CA LYS A 127 1.87 2.57 9.87
C LYS A 127 0.74 1.54 9.84
N THR A 128 0.02 1.42 8.74
CA THR A 128 -1.09 0.48 8.56
C THR A 128 -0.63 -0.96 8.75
N TYR A 129 0.48 -1.35 8.10
CA TYR A 129 1.03 -2.70 8.21
C TYR A 129 1.70 -2.98 9.55
N SER A 130 2.31 -1.98 10.17
CA SER A 130 2.82 -2.08 11.54
C SER A 130 1.68 -2.37 12.54
N ASP A 131 0.57 -1.67 12.44
CA ASP A 131 -0.61 -1.87 13.29
C ASP A 131 -1.23 -3.27 13.06
N LEU A 132 -1.30 -3.74 11.80
CA LEU A 132 -1.76 -5.09 11.46
C LEU A 132 -0.81 -6.18 11.98
N ALA A 133 0.49 -5.98 11.86
CA ALA A 133 1.49 -6.91 12.37
C ALA A 133 1.39 -7.05 13.90
N GLU A 134 1.29 -5.94 14.62
CA GLU A 134 1.13 -5.95 16.10
C GLU A 134 -0.18 -6.65 16.50
N LEU A 135 -1.27 -6.40 15.79
CA LEU A 135 -2.56 -7.01 16.05
C LEU A 135 -2.55 -8.54 15.86
N THR A 136 -1.86 -9.03 14.82
CA THR A 136 -1.87 -10.45 14.41
C THR A 136 -0.75 -11.27 15.04
N LYS A 137 0.27 -10.61 15.59
CA LYS A 137 1.42 -11.24 16.25
C LYS A 137 0.97 -12.21 17.33
N ASN A 138 1.46 -13.44 17.26
CA ASN A 138 1.12 -14.55 18.17
C ASN A 138 -0.37 -14.97 18.16
N LYS A 139 -1.20 -14.42 17.27
CA LYS A 139 -2.62 -14.72 17.18
C LYS A 139 -2.99 -15.37 15.84
N ASP A 140 -2.48 -14.82 14.73
CA ASP A 140 -2.65 -15.34 13.37
C ASP A 140 -1.30 -15.27 12.65
N ILE A 141 -0.52 -16.31 12.78
CA ILE A 141 0.87 -16.35 12.27
C ILE A 141 0.93 -16.18 10.73
N VAL A 142 -0.10 -16.65 10.02
CA VAL A 142 -0.12 -16.57 8.55
C VAL A 142 -0.38 -15.14 8.09
N THR A 143 -1.33 -14.45 8.73
CA THR A 143 -1.57 -13.02 8.44
C THR A 143 -0.39 -12.18 8.93
N TYR A 144 0.18 -12.48 10.10
CA TYR A 144 1.37 -11.78 10.61
C TYR A 144 2.55 -11.87 9.65
N ASP A 145 2.85 -13.07 9.12
CA ASP A 145 3.94 -13.26 8.16
C ASP A 145 3.70 -12.47 6.87
N LEU A 146 2.48 -12.55 6.33
CA LEU A 146 2.09 -11.80 5.13
C LEU A 146 2.25 -10.29 5.31
N VAL A 147 1.66 -9.72 6.36
CA VAL A 147 1.71 -8.26 6.57
C VAL A 147 3.11 -7.78 6.97
N SER A 148 3.95 -8.65 7.53
CA SER A 148 5.35 -8.34 7.82
C SER A 148 6.21 -8.30 6.57
N GLN A 149 5.91 -9.12 5.56
CA GLN A 149 6.58 -9.06 4.27
C GLN A 149 6.23 -7.75 3.56
N ILE A 150 4.95 -7.40 3.47
CA ILE A 150 4.53 -6.13 2.87
C ILE A 150 5.16 -4.95 3.64
N LEU A 151 5.12 -4.95 4.97
CA LEU A 151 5.76 -3.89 5.78
C LEU A 151 7.24 -3.71 5.45
N ALA A 152 7.96 -4.79 5.15
CA ALA A 152 9.37 -4.69 4.79
C ALA A 152 9.55 -4.01 3.42
N ASP A 153 8.67 -4.32 2.47
CA ASP A 153 8.68 -3.70 1.15
C ASP A 153 8.32 -2.19 1.24
N GLU A 154 7.30 -1.81 2.05
CA GLU A 154 6.93 -0.40 2.25
C GLU A 154 8.05 0.44 2.89
N VAL A 155 8.83 -0.18 3.78
CA VAL A 155 10.01 0.48 4.38
C VAL A 155 11.12 0.68 3.34
N GLU A 156 11.32 -0.28 2.43
CA GLU A 156 12.26 -0.15 1.31
C GLU A 156 11.78 0.92 0.32
N HIS A 157 10.49 0.95 -0.01
CA HIS A 157 9.89 1.98 -0.87
C HIS A 157 10.09 3.40 -0.30
N GLU A 158 9.84 3.60 1.01
CA GLU A 158 10.10 4.90 1.64
C GLU A 158 11.57 5.30 1.53
N GLU A 159 12.52 4.37 1.77
CA GLU A 159 13.96 4.61 1.70
C GLU A 159 14.38 5.02 0.27
N ASP A 160 13.91 4.31 -0.75
CA ASP A 160 14.24 4.56 -2.15
C ASP A 160 13.71 5.92 -2.62
N LEU A 161 12.45 6.24 -2.30
CA LEU A 161 11.84 7.52 -2.63
C LEU A 161 12.53 8.68 -1.90
N GLN A 162 12.89 8.51 -0.62
CA GLN A 162 13.59 9.53 0.17
C GLN A 162 15.00 9.77 -0.37
N ALA A 163 15.74 8.72 -0.70
CA ALA A 163 17.07 8.82 -1.27
C ALA A 163 17.05 9.58 -2.61
N LEU A 164 16.09 9.25 -3.48
CA LEU A 164 15.93 9.92 -4.75
C LEU A 164 15.51 11.39 -4.58
N TYR A 165 14.62 11.69 -3.65
CA TYR A 165 14.23 13.06 -3.31
C TYR A 165 15.42 13.89 -2.85
N ASP A 166 16.22 13.35 -1.95
CA ASP A 166 17.39 14.04 -1.39
C ASP A 166 18.43 14.30 -2.47
N ASP A 167 18.75 13.33 -3.31
CA ASP A 167 19.70 13.47 -4.44
C ASP A 167 19.26 14.56 -5.42
N ILE A 168 18.00 14.60 -5.79
CA ILE A 168 17.44 15.62 -6.72
C ILE A 168 17.47 16.99 -6.06
N ASN A 169 17.07 17.11 -4.81
CA ASN A 169 17.03 18.35 -4.06
C ASN A 169 18.44 18.93 -3.88
N ASP A 170 19.42 18.12 -3.56
CA ASP A 170 20.81 18.52 -3.43
C ASP A 170 21.40 18.98 -4.74
N PHE A 171 21.14 18.26 -5.84
CA PHE A 171 21.55 18.67 -7.18
C PHE A 171 20.96 20.02 -7.59
N ILE A 172 19.68 20.25 -7.34
CA ILE A 172 19.03 21.55 -7.62
C ILE A 172 19.68 22.67 -6.77
N ASN A 173 19.96 22.41 -5.49
CA ASN A 173 20.56 23.40 -4.61
C ASN A 173 21.98 23.77 -5.04
N ASP A 174 22.77 22.81 -5.50
CA ASP A 174 24.12 23.06 -6.01
C ASP A 174 24.12 23.87 -7.29
N ILE A 175 23.21 23.61 -8.21
CA ILE A 175 23.01 24.46 -9.40
C ILE A 175 22.67 25.89 -8.99
N ARG A 176 21.74 26.06 -8.04
CA ARG A 176 21.30 27.40 -7.57
C ARG A 176 22.43 28.19 -6.92
N LYS A 177 23.35 27.54 -6.20
CA LYS A 177 24.55 28.18 -5.62
C LYS A 177 25.49 28.68 -6.73
N ASN A 178 25.79 27.83 -7.71
CA ASN A 178 26.72 28.12 -8.79
C ASN A 178 26.24 29.23 -9.77
N ILE A 179 24.92 29.47 -9.86
CA ILE A 179 24.37 30.56 -10.70
C ILE A 179 24.44 31.92 -9.99
N LYS A 180 24.60 31.94 -8.65
CA LYS A 180 24.66 33.19 -7.87
C LYS A 180 26.09 33.74 -7.69
N GLU A 181 27.09 32.97 -8.07
CA GLU A 181 28.50 33.41 -8.17
C GLU A 181 28.81 33.94 -9.59
#